data_fd91c7107dc28acea4d3f5295986d4b5
#
_entry.id   fd91c7107dc28acea4d3f5295986d4b5
#
_cell.length_a   1.000
_cell.length_b   1.000
_cell.length_c   1.000
_cell.angle_alpha   90.00
_cell.angle_beta   90.00
_cell.angle_gamma   90.00
#
_symmetry.space_group_name_H-M   'P 1'
#
loop_
_entity.id
_entity.type
_entity.pdbx_description
1 polymer ?
#
loop_
_entity_poly.entity_id
_entity_poly.type
_entity_poly.pdbx_seq_one_letter_code
_entity_poly.pdbx_strand_id
1 'polypeptide(L)'
;MFICRKAFVALAAILLILTACAPPTPFDSITKTPRPGGTASASATETPAPATSSLRVEKEALRGAQVNIWHPWFGAEASLFQSQVTQFNTENEWGIVVNGQSQGNYSELFLQTDAALEDSSYPQIVVGLPEHALEWQEHVVDLQPYISDPLYGMSADEISDFPAVIWNQDEVDGKRFGVPAQRTARFVLYNQSWARELGFDSPPATSSEFEQQACAAHKALGEDEDSTNDPLGGWLIDTHAMTPLSWMIAFGGGVQEEEGYRFLTPGNIAAFRFVKTLQQKNCAWVASLDLPIPDRLAARQALFATASLEDLPDQARAFSVANNTDEWTVLEFPGDERAALVVYGSSYIMFESDDVTQLASWLFMRWLLSAENQVRWVQSTGLFPLRSSTMQLLGDYSSSHPQWAEAVELLSDGETTPRLASWRVVRVMLEDGFRDMFDTIRHPDLTAGQVPLILKQMDDTAEDLNN
;
A
#
# COMPACT_ATOMS: atom_id res chain seq x y z
N MET A 1 -30.30 51.16 16.85
CA MET A 1 -30.60 52.37 16.03
C MET A 1 -30.46 51.96 14.59
N PHE A 2 -31.61 51.62 13.99
CA PHE A 2 -32.15 52.05 12.69
C PHE A 2 -31.19 51.83 11.49
N ILE A 3 -31.53 51.32 10.35
CA ILE A 3 -32.73 51.01 9.51
C ILE A 3 -32.19 50.21 8.31
N CYS A 4 -32.64 49.05 7.91
CA CYS A 4 -33.77 48.65 7.06
C CYS A 4 -33.66 49.01 5.56
N ARG A 5 -33.94 47.99 4.69
CA ARG A 5 -34.50 48.03 3.29
C ARG A 5 -33.46 48.09 2.14
N LYS A 6 -33.61 47.38 1.03
CA LYS A 6 -34.75 46.85 0.28
C LYS A 6 -34.35 45.72 -0.68
N ALA A 7 -35.29 44.84 -0.92
CA ALA A 7 -35.34 43.86 -1.98
C ALA A 7 -35.53 44.50 -3.38
N PHE A 8 -35.04 43.82 -4.43
CA PHE A 8 -35.58 43.95 -5.78
C PHE A 8 -35.72 42.59 -6.46
N VAL A 9 -36.95 42.26 -6.78
CA VAL A 9 -37.38 41.16 -7.61
C VAL A 9 -37.34 41.63 -9.05
N ALA A 10 -36.83 40.84 -9.97
CA ALA A 10 -37.15 41.00 -11.40
C ALA A 10 -37.33 39.62 -12.02
N LEU A 11 -38.55 39.43 -12.48
CA LEU A 11 -39.17 38.34 -13.24
C LEU A 11 -39.02 38.66 -14.74
N ALA A 12 -38.74 37.68 -15.59
CA ALA A 12 -39.07 37.58 -17.03
C ALA A 12 -38.17 36.53 -17.69
N ALA A 13 -38.52 35.70 -18.62
CA ALA A 13 -39.75 35.31 -19.28
C ALA A 13 -39.40 34.07 -20.13
N ILE A 14 -40.27 33.15 -20.18
CA ILE A 14 -40.25 31.90 -20.97
C ILE A 14 -40.27 32.25 -22.47
N LEU A 15 -39.45 31.62 -23.29
CA LEU A 15 -39.68 31.54 -24.74
C LEU A 15 -39.60 30.08 -25.20
N LEU A 16 -40.74 29.50 -25.44
CA LEU A 16 -41.00 28.23 -26.15
C LEU A 16 -40.78 28.47 -27.66
N ILE A 17 -39.94 27.69 -28.29
CA ILE A 17 -39.93 27.56 -29.75
C ILE A 17 -40.31 26.11 -30.09
N LEU A 18 -41.50 25.99 -30.63
CA LEU A 18 -42.04 24.83 -31.32
C LEU A 18 -41.45 24.79 -32.73
N THR A 19 -40.83 23.71 -33.14
CA THR A 19 -40.63 23.38 -34.55
C THR A 19 -41.29 22.07 -34.92
N ALA A 20 -42.02 22.14 -36.00
CA ALA A 20 -43.02 21.21 -36.48
C ALA A 20 -42.47 19.93 -37.10
N CYS A 21 -43.25 18.87 -36.98
CA CYS A 21 -43.15 17.62 -37.72
C CYS A 21 -43.48 17.80 -39.21
N ALA A 22 -42.71 17.16 -40.09
CA ALA A 22 -43.11 16.86 -41.48
C ALA A 22 -43.28 15.35 -41.65
N PRO A 23 -44.26 14.85 -42.37
CA PRO A 23 -44.58 13.44 -42.54
C PRO A 23 -43.75 12.80 -43.69
N PRO A 24 -43.45 11.50 -43.65
CA PRO A 24 -42.84 10.80 -44.78
C PRO A 24 -43.86 10.33 -45.78
N THR A 25 -43.50 10.43 -47.07
CA THR A 25 -44.24 9.93 -48.25
C THR A 25 -44.22 8.39 -48.34
N PRO A 26 -45.25 7.78 -48.93
CA PRO A 26 -45.37 6.32 -49.00
C PRO A 26 -44.60 5.80 -50.25
N PHE A 27 -43.91 4.70 -50.08
CA PHE A 27 -43.37 3.90 -51.18
C PHE A 27 -44.10 2.55 -51.27
N ASP A 28 -44.31 2.16 -52.52
CA ASP A 28 -45.19 1.14 -53.05
C ASP A 28 -44.94 -0.27 -52.51
N SER A 29 -46.06 -0.99 -52.36
CA SER A 29 -46.18 -2.40 -52.08
C SER A 29 -45.75 -3.27 -53.28
N ILE A 30 -44.80 -4.18 -53.06
CA ILE A 30 -44.61 -5.38 -53.88
C ILE A 30 -45.03 -6.60 -53.06
N THR A 31 -46.20 -7.11 -53.43
CA THR A 31 -46.76 -8.39 -52.99
C THR A 31 -45.84 -9.54 -53.41
N LYS A 32 -45.31 -10.32 -52.45
CA LYS A 32 -44.84 -11.70 -52.68
C LYS A 32 -45.57 -12.65 -51.76
N THR A 33 -46.17 -13.64 -52.37
CA THR A 33 -46.89 -14.75 -51.87
C THR A 33 -46.20 -15.53 -50.73
N PRO A 34 -46.90 -16.03 -49.72
CA PRO A 34 -46.28 -16.82 -48.65
C PRO A 34 -46.04 -18.26 -49.07
N ARG A 35 -44.85 -18.78 -48.80
CA ARG A 35 -44.50 -20.17 -48.84
C ARG A 35 -44.64 -20.76 -47.42
N PRO A 36 -45.30 -21.88 -47.25
CA PRO A 36 -45.54 -22.43 -45.92
C PRO A 36 -44.38 -23.26 -45.43
N GLY A 37 -44.10 -23.19 -44.12
CA GLY A 37 -43.51 -24.25 -43.36
C GLY A 37 -42.02 -24.10 -43.03
N GLY A 38 -41.76 -23.60 -41.88
CA GLY A 38 -40.55 -23.76 -41.10
C GLY A 38 -40.84 -23.29 -39.69
N THR A 39 -41.23 -24.19 -38.80
CA THR A 39 -41.29 -23.97 -37.37
C THR A 39 -39.87 -23.64 -36.91
N ALA A 40 -39.55 -22.36 -36.70
CA ALA A 40 -38.39 -21.96 -35.94
C ALA A 40 -38.60 -22.44 -34.49
N SER A 41 -37.89 -23.50 -34.14
CA SER A 41 -37.75 -23.91 -32.75
C SER A 41 -37.11 -22.72 -32.02
N ALA A 42 -37.86 -22.11 -31.12
CA ALA A 42 -37.28 -21.16 -30.18
C ALA A 42 -36.19 -21.93 -29.41
N SER A 43 -34.92 -21.58 -29.63
CA SER A 43 -33.84 -22.01 -28.76
C SER A 43 -34.23 -21.51 -27.36
N ALA A 44 -34.60 -22.42 -26.51
CA ALA A 44 -34.72 -22.15 -25.09
C ALA A 44 -33.39 -21.63 -24.63
N THR A 45 -33.32 -20.41 -24.17
CA THR A 45 -32.18 -19.90 -23.41
C THR A 45 -32.12 -20.79 -22.18
N GLU A 46 -31.16 -21.73 -22.17
CA GLU A 46 -30.88 -22.53 -20.99
C GLU A 46 -30.52 -21.56 -19.85
N THR A 47 -31.38 -21.55 -18.83
CA THR A 47 -31.02 -20.90 -17.56
C THR A 47 -29.76 -21.60 -17.05
N PRO A 48 -28.66 -20.89 -16.78
CA PRO A 48 -27.46 -21.52 -16.25
C PRO A 48 -27.82 -22.34 -15.02
N ALA A 49 -27.31 -23.56 -14.95
CA ALA A 49 -27.46 -24.38 -13.76
C ALA A 49 -26.90 -23.60 -12.55
N PRO A 50 -27.52 -23.71 -11.37
CA PRO A 50 -27.01 -23.03 -10.18
C PRO A 50 -25.57 -23.48 -9.93
N ALA A 51 -24.70 -22.51 -9.60
CA ALA A 51 -23.32 -22.78 -9.25
C ALA A 51 -23.27 -23.75 -8.05
N THR A 52 -22.43 -24.78 -8.15
CA THR A 52 -22.24 -25.75 -7.08
C THR A 52 -20.81 -25.62 -6.56
N SER A 53 -20.65 -25.53 -5.25
CA SER A 53 -19.33 -25.43 -4.61
C SER A 53 -18.52 -26.71 -4.82
N SER A 54 -17.22 -26.55 -5.01
CA SER A 54 -16.24 -27.63 -5.02
C SER A 54 -15.73 -28.00 -3.61
N LEU A 55 -15.99 -27.15 -2.62
CA LEU A 55 -15.45 -27.25 -1.25
C LEU A 55 -16.18 -28.28 -0.36
N ARG A 56 -17.26 -28.89 -0.84
CA ARG A 56 -17.99 -30.00 -0.18
C ARG A 56 -18.51 -29.67 1.23
N VAL A 57 -18.77 -28.37 1.51
CA VAL A 57 -19.34 -27.91 2.77
C VAL A 57 -20.78 -27.49 2.52
N GLU A 58 -21.73 -28.06 3.27
CA GLU A 58 -23.14 -27.68 3.20
C GLU A 58 -23.34 -26.34 3.95
N LYS A 59 -24.18 -25.44 3.36
CA LYS A 59 -24.42 -24.10 3.94
C LYS A 59 -24.88 -24.15 5.40
N GLU A 60 -25.69 -25.15 5.74
CA GLU A 60 -26.24 -25.34 7.09
C GLU A 60 -25.14 -25.66 8.14
N ALA A 61 -24.05 -26.28 7.72
CA ALA A 61 -22.92 -26.60 8.59
C ALA A 61 -22.16 -25.36 9.09
N LEU A 62 -22.24 -24.27 8.35
CA LEU A 62 -21.61 -23.00 8.75
C LEU A 62 -22.24 -22.35 9.97
N ARG A 63 -23.49 -22.73 10.33
CA ARG A 63 -24.21 -22.12 11.43
C ARG A 63 -23.53 -22.41 12.78
N GLY A 64 -23.04 -21.34 13.40
CA GLY A 64 -22.34 -21.42 14.70
C GLY A 64 -20.87 -21.79 14.57
N ALA A 65 -20.32 -21.89 13.35
CA ALA A 65 -18.89 -22.05 13.15
C ALA A 65 -18.13 -20.88 13.81
N GLN A 66 -17.07 -21.22 14.55
CA GLN A 66 -16.26 -20.25 15.31
C GLN A 66 -14.96 -19.99 14.55
N VAL A 67 -14.65 -18.72 14.33
CA VAL A 67 -13.40 -18.26 13.68
C VAL A 67 -12.67 -17.34 14.64
N ASN A 68 -11.49 -17.73 15.08
CA ASN A 68 -10.60 -16.86 15.84
C ASN A 68 -9.62 -16.22 14.88
N ILE A 69 -9.41 -14.90 15.00
CA ILE A 69 -8.42 -14.14 14.23
C ILE A 69 -7.50 -13.38 15.17
N TRP A 70 -6.21 -13.57 14.99
CA TRP A 70 -5.17 -12.79 15.66
C TRP A 70 -4.65 -11.67 14.76
N HIS A 71 -4.42 -10.50 15.35
CA HIS A 71 -4.02 -9.32 14.60
C HIS A 71 -3.04 -8.43 15.40
N PRO A 72 -2.20 -7.60 14.74
CA PRO A 72 -1.22 -6.75 15.40
C PRO A 72 -1.77 -5.38 15.79
N TRP A 73 -3.02 -5.09 15.48
CA TRP A 73 -3.60 -3.76 15.61
C TRP A 73 -3.92 -3.39 17.05
N PHE A 74 -3.79 -2.10 17.33
CA PHE A 74 -4.16 -1.47 18.61
C PHE A 74 -4.79 -0.08 18.34
N GLY A 75 -5.33 0.57 19.39
CA GLY A 75 -5.92 1.89 19.27
C GLY A 75 -7.10 1.96 18.28
N ALA A 76 -7.04 2.89 17.34
CA ALA A 76 -8.11 3.14 16.37
C ALA A 76 -8.32 1.96 15.41
N GLU A 77 -7.26 1.35 14.92
CA GLU A 77 -7.34 0.20 14.03
C GLU A 77 -8.01 -1.01 14.70
N ALA A 78 -7.61 -1.34 15.93
CA ALA A 78 -8.25 -2.41 16.68
C ALA A 78 -9.73 -2.12 16.93
N SER A 79 -10.09 -0.89 17.23
CA SER A 79 -11.46 -0.46 17.43
C SER A 79 -12.30 -0.57 16.16
N LEU A 80 -11.74 -0.16 15.02
CA LEU A 80 -12.38 -0.31 13.72
C LEU A 80 -12.59 -1.79 13.39
N PHE A 81 -11.54 -2.60 13.53
CA PHE A 81 -11.63 -4.04 13.27
C PHE A 81 -12.68 -4.72 14.17
N GLN A 82 -12.72 -4.42 15.45
CA GLN A 82 -13.75 -4.95 16.36
C GLN A 82 -15.17 -4.52 15.95
N SER A 83 -15.34 -3.31 15.43
CA SER A 83 -16.61 -2.85 14.83
C SER A 83 -17.00 -3.69 13.61
N GLN A 84 -16.04 -4.00 12.72
CA GLN A 84 -16.28 -4.85 11.56
C GLN A 84 -16.62 -6.29 11.97
N VAL A 85 -15.90 -6.87 12.94
CA VAL A 85 -16.22 -8.19 13.52
C VAL A 85 -17.66 -8.22 14.07
N THR A 86 -18.04 -7.19 14.82
CA THR A 86 -19.40 -7.07 15.37
C THR A 86 -20.46 -6.98 14.28
N GLN A 87 -20.20 -6.21 13.23
CA GLN A 87 -21.07 -6.08 12.06
C GLN A 87 -21.22 -7.41 11.34
N PHE A 88 -20.11 -8.08 11.02
CA PHE A 88 -20.14 -9.38 10.36
C PHE A 88 -20.94 -10.40 11.19
N ASN A 89 -20.66 -10.52 12.49
CA ASN A 89 -21.37 -11.44 13.37
C ASN A 89 -22.90 -11.20 13.41
N THR A 90 -23.33 -9.97 13.19
CA THR A 90 -24.75 -9.59 13.21
C THR A 90 -25.44 -9.81 11.87
N GLU A 91 -24.71 -9.56 10.75
CA GLU A 91 -25.31 -9.43 9.42
C GLU A 91 -25.07 -10.64 8.51
N ASN A 92 -24.06 -11.52 8.81
CA ASN A 92 -23.77 -12.63 7.93
C ASN A 92 -24.91 -13.66 7.90
N GLU A 93 -25.28 -14.10 6.71
CA GLU A 93 -26.38 -15.02 6.44
C GLU A 93 -26.09 -16.48 6.87
N TRP A 94 -24.84 -16.80 7.13
CA TRP A 94 -24.41 -18.16 7.48
C TRP A 94 -24.47 -18.45 8.98
N GLY A 95 -24.56 -17.42 9.82
CA GLY A 95 -24.52 -17.54 11.29
C GLY A 95 -23.13 -17.90 11.81
N ILE A 96 -22.08 -17.51 11.10
CA ILE A 96 -20.68 -17.61 11.53
C ILE A 96 -20.42 -16.63 12.66
N VAL A 97 -19.59 -17.01 13.61
CA VAL A 97 -19.16 -16.17 14.75
C VAL A 97 -17.66 -15.98 14.71
N VAL A 98 -17.23 -14.74 14.54
CA VAL A 98 -15.80 -14.35 14.53
C VAL A 98 -15.42 -13.73 15.86
N ASN A 99 -14.21 -14.04 16.34
CA ASN A 99 -13.62 -13.49 17.54
C ASN A 99 -12.22 -12.95 17.24
N GLY A 100 -12.06 -11.62 17.28
CA GLY A 100 -10.79 -10.93 17.02
C GLY A 100 -10.01 -10.70 18.31
N GLN A 101 -8.69 -10.96 18.27
CA GLN A 101 -7.77 -10.77 19.39
C GLN A 101 -6.50 -10.07 18.94
N SER A 102 -6.17 -8.94 19.59
CA SER A 102 -4.88 -8.30 19.40
C SER A 102 -3.78 -9.07 20.12
N GLN A 103 -2.67 -9.29 19.44
CA GLN A 103 -1.50 -9.99 19.96
C GLN A 103 -0.26 -9.06 20.05
N GLY A 104 -0.47 -7.75 20.11
CA GLY A 104 0.60 -6.77 20.10
C GLY A 104 1.03 -6.37 18.70
N ASN A 105 2.30 -6.03 18.51
CA ASN A 105 2.85 -5.67 17.19
C ASN A 105 3.14 -6.92 16.32
N TYR A 106 3.58 -6.70 15.06
CA TYR A 106 3.87 -7.81 14.13
C TYR A 106 4.93 -8.79 14.65
N SER A 107 5.94 -8.33 15.40
CA SER A 107 6.97 -9.20 15.97
C SER A 107 6.42 -10.04 17.12
N GLU A 108 5.62 -9.45 17.98
CA GLU A 108 4.95 -10.16 19.09
C GLU A 108 3.95 -11.17 18.56
N LEU A 109 3.13 -10.77 17.58
CA LEU A 109 2.18 -11.65 16.89
C LEU A 109 2.90 -12.85 16.26
N PHE A 110 4.03 -12.61 15.58
CA PHE A 110 4.83 -13.68 14.98
C PHE A 110 5.28 -14.70 16.03
N LEU A 111 5.91 -14.24 17.13
CA LEU A 111 6.40 -15.11 18.19
C LEU A 111 5.29 -15.89 18.90
N GLN A 112 4.13 -15.27 19.08
CA GLN A 112 2.97 -15.94 19.69
C GLN A 112 2.37 -16.98 18.76
N THR A 113 2.32 -16.70 17.44
CA THR A 113 1.83 -17.66 16.45
C THR A 113 2.79 -18.84 16.35
N ASP A 114 4.09 -18.58 16.31
CA ASP A 114 5.13 -19.61 16.25
C ASP A 114 5.05 -20.55 17.46
N ALA A 115 4.94 -20.00 18.66
CA ALA A 115 4.72 -20.80 19.87
C ALA A 115 3.41 -21.60 19.85
N ALA A 116 2.32 -21.04 19.30
CA ALA A 116 1.03 -21.72 19.21
C ALA A 116 1.03 -22.86 18.16
N LEU A 117 1.91 -22.82 17.17
CA LEU A 117 2.08 -23.91 16.20
C LEU A 117 2.65 -25.17 16.87
N GLU A 118 3.54 -25.02 17.87
CA GLU A 118 4.14 -26.15 18.60
C GLU A 118 3.10 -27.01 19.34
N ASP A 119 2.04 -26.39 19.88
CA ASP A 119 0.99 -27.09 20.66
C ASP A 119 -0.37 -27.15 19.95
N SER A 120 -0.44 -26.74 18.67
CA SER A 120 -1.64 -26.70 17.85
C SER A 120 -2.77 -25.83 18.43
N SER A 121 -2.44 -24.77 19.15
CA SER A 121 -3.40 -23.81 19.73
C SER A 121 -3.59 -22.54 18.89
N TYR A 122 -3.11 -22.53 17.66
CA TYR A 122 -3.16 -21.39 16.76
C TYR A 122 -4.58 -21.02 16.30
N PRO A 123 -4.85 -19.75 15.96
CA PRO A 123 -6.14 -19.29 15.47
C PRO A 123 -6.36 -19.73 14.01
N GLN A 124 -7.56 -19.57 13.49
CA GLN A 124 -7.89 -19.87 12.11
C GLN A 124 -7.35 -18.84 11.11
N ILE A 125 -7.20 -17.59 11.56
CA ILE A 125 -6.67 -16.51 10.74
C ILE A 125 -5.62 -15.72 11.55
N VAL A 126 -4.51 -15.38 10.90
CA VAL A 126 -3.51 -14.44 11.43
C VAL A 126 -3.35 -13.29 10.45
N VAL A 127 -3.29 -12.06 10.96
CA VAL A 127 -2.93 -10.88 10.15
C VAL A 127 -1.41 -10.71 10.23
N GLY A 128 -0.71 -11.35 9.32
CA GLY A 128 0.76 -11.37 9.28
C GLY A 128 1.33 -10.67 8.05
N LEU A 129 2.65 -10.61 7.97
CA LEU A 129 3.36 -10.19 6.77
C LEU A 129 3.44 -11.35 5.77
N PRO A 130 3.60 -11.10 4.45
CA PRO A 130 3.71 -12.20 3.47
C PRO A 130 4.84 -13.18 3.79
N GLU A 131 5.99 -12.70 4.27
CA GLU A 131 7.11 -13.55 4.70
C GLU A 131 6.79 -14.43 5.91
N HIS A 132 5.86 -14.01 6.79
CA HIS A 132 5.37 -14.85 7.88
C HIS A 132 4.58 -16.05 7.36
N ALA A 133 3.74 -15.83 6.33
CA ALA A 133 2.99 -16.94 5.71
C ALA A 133 3.92 -17.99 5.06
N LEU A 134 5.06 -17.54 4.52
CA LEU A 134 6.07 -18.43 3.95
C LEU A 134 6.83 -19.21 5.03
N GLU A 135 7.11 -18.61 6.19
CA GLU A 135 7.70 -19.28 7.35
C GLU A 135 6.76 -20.39 7.87
N TRP A 136 5.46 -20.12 7.92
CA TRP A 136 4.43 -21.03 8.42
C TRP A 136 3.80 -21.92 7.32
N GLN A 137 4.37 -21.99 6.12
CA GLN A 137 3.75 -22.58 4.94
C GLN A 137 3.27 -24.03 5.09
N GLU A 138 3.84 -24.79 6.04
CA GLU A 138 3.42 -26.18 6.36
C GLU A 138 2.06 -26.24 7.07
N HIS A 139 1.61 -25.12 7.66
CA HIS A 139 0.37 -25.00 8.40
C HIS A 139 -0.63 -24.02 7.75
N VAL A 140 -0.22 -23.36 6.67
CA VAL A 140 -1.03 -22.36 5.96
C VAL A 140 -1.77 -22.99 4.80
N VAL A 141 -3.06 -22.67 4.70
CA VAL A 141 -3.93 -23.16 3.63
C VAL A 141 -3.67 -22.41 2.33
N ASP A 142 -3.52 -23.15 1.23
CA ASP A 142 -3.58 -22.55 -0.11
C ASP A 142 -4.99 -22.01 -0.37
N LEU A 143 -5.10 -20.69 -0.55
CA LEU A 143 -6.38 -20.01 -0.75
C LEU A 143 -6.91 -20.11 -2.18
N GLN A 144 -6.13 -20.60 -3.14
CA GLN A 144 -6.55 -20.68 -4.54
C GLN A 144 -7.84 -21.49 -4.75
N PRO A 145 -8.07 -22.64 -4.08
CA PRO A 145 -9.34 -23.38 -4.16
C PRO A 145 -10.55 -22.57 -3.67
N TYR A 146 -10.38 -21.75 -2.63
CA TYR A 146 -11.44 -20.90 -2.09
C TYR A 146 -11.74 -19.71 -3.00
N ILE A 147 -10.71 -19.07 -3.54
CA ILE A 147 -10.83 -17.95 -4.48
C ILE A 147 -11.53 -18.38 -5.78
N SER A 148 -11.21 -19.57 -6.29
CA SER A 148 -11.76 -20.09 -7.55
C SER A 148 -13.07 -20.86 -7.40
N ASP A 149 -13.62 -21.00 -6.18
CA ASP A 149 -14.86 -21.75 -5.96
C ASP A 149 -16.04 -21.08 -6.68
N PRO A 150 -16.86 -21.84 -7.46
CA PRO A 150 -17.95 -21.26 -8.24
C PRO A 150 -19.05 -20.60 -7.39
N LEU A 151 -19.21 -20.99 -6.11
CA LEU A 151 -20.29 -20.48 -5.24
C LEU A 151 -19.76 -19.47 -4.21
N TYR A 152 -18.63 -19.76 -3.59
CA TYR A 152 -18.08 -18.97 -2.49
C TYR A 152 -16.87 -18.15 -2.87
N GLY A 153 -16.32 -18.34 -4.06
CA GLY A 153 -15.11 -17.69 -4.53
C GLY A 153 -15.34 -16.26 -5.06
N MET A 154 -14.35 -15.76 -5.75
CA MET A 154 -14.35 -14.44 -6.36
C MET A 154 -14.43 -14.58 -7.88
N SER A 155 -15.21 -13.73 -8.54
CA SER A 155 -15.24 -13.66 -9.99
C SER A 155 -13.93 -13.08 -10.55
N ALA A 156 -13.68 -13.31 -11.85
CA ALA A 156 -12.52 -12.71 -12.52
C ALA A 156 -12.52 -11.17 -12.42
N ASP A 157 -13.69 -10.55 -12.48
CA ASP A 157 -13.84 -9.09 -12.34
C ASP A 157 -13.49 -8.63 -10.92
N GLU A 158 -13.90 -9.39 -9.88
CA GLU A 158 -13.53 -9.10 -8.48
C GLU A 158 -12.02 -9.24 -8.24
N ILE A 159 -11.36 -10.19 -8.89
CA ILE A 159 -9.89 -10.38 -8.77
C ILE A 159 -9.16 -9.26 -9.52
N SER A 160 -9.61 -8.91 -10.73
CA SER A 160 -8.99 -7.85 -11.54
C SER A 160 -9.18 -6.45 -10.95
N ASP A 161 -10.06 -6.27 -9.98
CA ASP A 161 -10.28 -5.04 -9.24
C ASP A 161 -9.13 -4.73 -8.25
N PHE A 162 -8.30 -5.73 -7.92
CA PHE A 162 -7.08 -5.52 -7.13
C PHE A 162 -5.92 -5.14 -8.05
N PRO A 163 -5.20 -4.02 -7.79
CA PRO A 163 -3.93 -3.74 -8.45
C PRO A 163 -2.96 -4.92 -8.32
N ALA A 164 -2.27 -5.26 -9.41
CA ALA A 164 -1.39 -6.44 -9.44
C ALA A 164 -0.29 -6.40 -8.36
N VAL A 165 0.28 -5.21 -8.10
CA VAL A 165 1.29 -5.00 -7.06
C VAL A 165 0.76 -5.27 -5.66
N ILE A 166 -0.54 -5.12 -5.42
CA ILE A 166 -1.21 -5.47 -4.15
C ILE A 166 -1.49 -6.96 -4.07
N TRP A 167 -2.11 -7.51 -5.14
CA TRP A 167 -2.63 -8.87 -5.15
C TRP A 167 -1.54 -9.93 -5.20
N ASN A 168 -0.50 -9.73 -6.03
CA ASN A 168 0.49 -10.77 -6.31
C ASN A 168 1.52 -10.99 -5.18
N GLN A 169 1.55 -10.14 -4.14
CA GLN A 169 2.49 -10.31 -3.01
C GLN A 169 2.30 -11.62 -2.25
N ASP A 170 1.07 -12.12 -2.21
CA ASP A 170 0.68 -13.29 -1.42
C ASP A 170 0.75 -14.62 -2.20
N GLU A 171 1.29 -14.60 -3.43
CA GLU A 171 1.40 -15.76 -4.29
C GLU A 171 2.87 -16.11 -4.56
N VAL A 172 3.26 -17.34 -4.24
CA VAL A 172 4.59 -17.90 -4.48
C VAL A 172 4.42 -19.30 -5.05
N ASP A 173 5.12 -19.60 -6.15
CA ASP A 173 5.13 -20.91 -6.83
C ASP A 173 3.73 -21.46 -7.18
N GLY A 174 2.81 -20.54 -7.53
CA GLY A 174 1.43 -20.88 -7.90
C GLY A 174 0.52 -21.23 -6.72
N LYS A 175 0.98 -21.08 -5.49
CA LYS A 175 0.17 -21.18 -4.27
C LYS A 175 -0.07 -19.79 -3.69
N ARG A 176 -1.26 -19.58 -3.14
CA ARG A 176 -1.63 -18.33 -2.50
C ARG A 176 -1.72 -18.49 -0.98
N PHE A 177 -0.74 -17.94 -0.29
CA PHE A 177 -0.58 -18.08 1.16
C PHE A 177 -1.36 -17.03 1.97
N GLY A 178 -1.96 -16.04 1.31
CA GLY A 178 -2.77 -15.01 1.95
C GLY A 178 -3.59 -14.21 0.96
N VAL A 179 -4.37 -13.27 1.49
CA VAL A 179 -5.00 -12.18 0.74
C VAL A 179 -4.69 -10.85 1.43
N PRO A 180 -4.57 -9.74 0.70
CA PRO A 180 -4.12 -8.48 1.27
C PRO A 180 -5.04 -8.00 2.40
N ALA A 181 -4.47 -7.62 3.55
CA ALA A 181 -5.18 -6.97 4.65
C ALA A 181 -4.94 -5.46 4.65
N GLN A 182 -3.68 -5.05 4.51
CA GLN A 182 -3.25 -3.67 4.46
C GLN A 182 -2.06 -3.53 3.50
N ARG A 183 -1.98 -2.40 2.79
CA ARG A 183 -0.82 -2.06 1.95
C ARG A 183 -0.48 -0.59 2.11
N THR A 184 0.80 -0.32 2.16
CA THR A 184 1.44 1.00 2.16
C THR A 184 2.62 1.00 1.20
N ALA A 185 3.30 2.13 1.04
CA ALA A 185 4.55 2.21 0.31
C ALA A 185 5.48 3.22 0.96
N ARG A 186 6.77 3.16 0.61
CA ARG A 186 7.77 4.12 1.05
C ARG A 186 7.94 5.22 0.02
N PHE A 187 7.74 6.47 0.43
CA PHE A 187 7.77 7.67 -0.42
C PHE A 187 8.87 8.63 0.00
N VAL A 188 9.29 9.46 -0.96
CA VAL A 188 10.03 10.70 -0.68
C VAL A 188 9.02 11.82 -0.50
N LEU A 189 9.03 12.51 0.64
CA LEU A 189 8.32 13.77 0.86
C LEU A 189 9.14 14.92 0.31
N TYR A 190 8.50 15.86 -0.37
CA TYR A 190 9.13 16.98 -1.03
C TYR A 190 8.43 18.30 -0.74
N ASN A 191 9.14 19.28 -0.19
CA ASN A 191 8.63 20.63 0.02
C ASN A 191 8.73 21.44 -1.27
N GLN A 192 7.64 21.48 -2.04
CA GLN A 192 7.57 22.15 -3.35
C GLN A 192 7.72 23.68 -3.25
N SER A 193 7.16 24.28 -2.19
CA SER A 193 7.25 25.74 -2.01
C SER A 193 8.69 26.17 -1.78
N TRP A 194 9.40 25.49 -0.89
CA TRP A 194 10.80 25.80 -0.63
C TRP A 194 11.69 25.51 -1.85
N ALA A 195 11.44 24.43 -2.57
CA ALA A 195 12.16 24.13 -3.81
C ALA A 195 12.03 25.23 -4.86
N ARG A 196 10.82 25.77 -5.07
CA ARG A 196 10.59 26.91 -5.97
C ARG A 196 11.37 28.17 -5.54
N GLU A 197 11.45 28.45 -4.24
CA GLU A 197 12.27 29.53 -3.71
C GLU A 197 13.77 29.32 -3.99
N LEU A 198 14.22 28.05 -4.01
CA LEU A 198 15.60 27.68 -4.38
C LEU A 198 15.85 27.66 -5.90
N GLY A 199 14.82 27.94 -6.72
CA GLY A 199 14.90 28.02 -8.17
C GLY A 199 14.59 26.72 -8.90
N PHE A 200 13.88 25.77 -8.28
CA PHE A 200 13.46 24.52 -8.87
C PHE A 200 11.93 24.49 -9.08
N ASP A 201 11.50 24.55 -10.34
CA ASP A 201 10.07 24.58 -10.70
C ASP A 201 9.43 23.17 -10.76
N SER A 202 10.22 22.12 -10.71
CA SER A 202 9.76 20.73 -10.83
C SER A 202 10.41 19.81 -9.79
N PRO A 203 9.70 18.76 -9.35
CA PRO A 203 10.30 17.70 -8.56
C PRO A 203 11.47 17.03 -9.31
N PRO A 204 12.45 16.45 -8.59
CA PRO A 204 13.55 15.74 -9.22
C PRO A 204 13.05 14.44 -9.87
N ALA A 205 13.36 14.24 -11.15
CA ALA A 205 13.07 13.01 -11.88
C ALA A 205 14.25 12.02 -11.88
N THR A 206 15.47 12.49 -11.55
CA THR A 206 16.70 11.70 -11.55
C THR A 206 17.45 11.85 -10.24
N SER A 207 18.35 10.91 -9.94
CA SER A 207 19.24 10.99 -8.78
C SER A 207 20.11 12.24 -8.79
N SER A 208 20.56 12.66 -9.97
CA SER A 208 21.36 13.90 -10.16
C SER A 208 20.56 15.16 -9.83
N GLU A 209 19.30 15.25 -10.24
CA GLU A 209 18.41 16.36 -9.90
C GLU A 209 18.07 16.37 -8.41
N PHE A 210 17.87 15.18 -7.81
CA PHE A 210 17.68 15.06 -6.36
C PHE A 210 18.90 15.58 -5.58
N GLU A 211 20.11 15.17 -5.97
CA GLU A 211 21.35 15.70 -5.37
C GLU A 211 21.45 17.21 -5.51
N GLN A 212 21.18 17.74 -6.70
CA GLN A 212 21.25 19.18 -6.98
C GLN A 212 20.32 19.97 -6.05
N GLN A 213 19.07 19.52 -5.92
CA GLN A 213 18.07 20.18 -5.07
C GLN A 213 18.39 20.01 -3.59
N ALA A 214 18.80 18.82 -3.16
CA ALA A 214 19.19 18.56 -1.77
C ALA A 214 20.38 19.43 -1.36
N CYS A 215 21.41 19.52 -2.21
CA CYS A 215 22.58 20.36 -1.94
C CYS A 215 22.26 21.86 -1.96
N ALA A 216 21.32 22.29 -2.78
CA ALA A 216 20.87 23.70 -2.79
C ALA A 216 20.17 24.07 -1.48
N ALA A 217 19.35 23.18 -0.94
CA ALA A 217 18.69 23.41 0.34
C ALA A 217 19.69 23.47 1.52
N HIS A 218 20.67 22.56 1.55
CA HIS A 218 21.76 22.64 2.53
C HIS A 218 22.55 23.95 2.42
N LYS A 219 22.90 24.35 1.21
CA LYS A 219 23.61 25.59 0.96
C LYS A 219 22.81 26.81 1.44
N ALA A 220 21.50 26.83 1.17
CA ALA A 220 20.65 27.95 1.59
C ALA A 220 20.58 28.13 3.10
N LEU A 221 20.55 27.03 3.88
CA LEU A 221 20.61 27.11 5.35
C LEU A 221 21.98 27.51 5.86
N GLY A 222 23.08 27.04 5.23
CA GLY A 222 24.42 27.45 5.62
C GLY A 222 24.81 28.89 5.23
N GLU A 223 23.99 29.57 4.40
CA GLU A 223 24.20 30.96 3.97
C GLU A 223 23.21 31.93 4.62
N ASP A 224 22.27 31.46 5.44
CA ASP A 224 21.30 32.31 6.16
C ASP A 224 21.93 32.91 7.46
N GLU A 225 21.14 33.63 8.25
CA GLU A 225 21.61 34.28 9.47
C GLU A 225 21.58 33.35 10.71
N ASP A 226 21.01 32.14 10.59
CA ASP A 226 20.83 31.18 11.68
C ASP A 226 21.88 30.08 11.65
N SER A 227 23.01 30.29 12.32
CA SER A 227 24.09 29.31 12.40
C SER A 227 23.71 28.00 13.14
N THR A 228 22.51 27.88 13.71
CA THR A 228 22.07 26.65 14.39
C THR A 228 21.53 25.62 13.41
N ASN A 229 21.18 26.03 12.21
CA ASN A 229 20.66 25.17 11.14
C ASN A 229 21.67 24.87 10.03
N ASP A 230 22.87 25.43 10.05
CA ASP A 230 23.96 25.24 9.06
C ASP A 230 24.20 23.74 8.67
N PRO A 231 24.16 22.76 9.58
CA PRO A 231 24.37 21.37 9.22
C PRO A 231 23.13 20.68 8.60
N LEU A 232 22.02 21.37 8.49
CA LEU A 232 20.72 20.84 8.06
C LEU A 232 20.48 21.10 6.56
N GLY A 233 19.25 20.91 6.12
CA GLY A 233 18.86 21.05 4.72
C GLY A 233 18.99 19.73 3.94
N GLY A 234 18.64 19.76 2.67
CA GLY A 234 18.72 18.59 1.80
C GLY A 234 17.76 17.46 2.19
N TRP A 235 18.28 16.26 2.26
CA TRP A 235 17.48 15.07 2.57
C TRP A 235 17.70 14.60 4.01
N LEU A 236 16.61 14.44 4.74
CA LEU A 236 16.58 13.81 6.05
C LEU A 236 16.50 12.29 5.89
N ILE A 237 17.62 11.61 6.17
CA ILE A 237 17.78 10.16 6.04
C ILE A 237 17.01 9.47 7.16
N ASP A 238 16.13 8.54 6.77
CA ASP A 238 15.64 7.51 7.67
C ASP A 238 16.22 6.15 7.30
N THR A 239 16.23 5.22 8.25
CA THR A 239 16.85 3.91 8.08
C THR A 239 15.87 2.76 7.95
N HIS A 240 14.57 3.03 7.80
CA HIS A 240 13.57 1.98 7.55
C HIS A 240 13.97 1.12 6.35
N ALA A 241 13.86 -0.20 6.45
CA ALA A 241 14.39 -1.16 5.46
C ALA A 241 13.93 -0.90 4.02
N MET A 242 12.71 -0.36 3.84
CA MET A 242 12.19 -0.03 2.50
C MET A 242 12.88 1.18 1.87
N THR A 243 13.51 2.06 2.65
CA THR A 243 14.27 3.21 2.13
C THR A 243 15.51 2.77 1.34
N PRO A 244 16.47 1.98 1.89
CA PRO A 244 17.57 1.46 1.11
C PRO A 244 17.12 0.54 -0.02
N LEU A 245 16.06 -0.27 0.16
CA LEU A 245 15.53 -1.12 -0.91
C LEU A 245 15.01 -0.29 -2.08
N SER A 246 14.28 0.80 -1.82
CA SER A 246 13.81 1.73 -2.88
C SER A 246 14.97 2.36 -3.65
N TRP A 247 16.01 2.85 -2.94
CA TRP A 247 17.21 3.36 -3.62
C TRP A 247 17.92 2.30 -4.46
N MET A 248 18.07 1.06 -3.94
CA MET A 248 18.66 -0.04 -4.71
C MET A 248 17.90 -0.28 -6.01
N ILE A 249 16.57 -0.35 -5.96
CA ILE A 249 15.69 -0.58 -7.12
C ILE A 249 15.77 0.61 -8.10
N ALA A 250 15.75 1.85 -7.59
CA ALA A 250 15.87 3.06 -8.40
C ALA A 250 17.19 3.14 -9.21
N PHE A 251 18.24 2.48 -8.73
CA PHE A 251 19.53 2.36 -9.43
C PHE A 251 19.69 1.05 -10.23
N GLY A 252 18.59 0.37 -10.55
CA GLY A 252 18.59 -0.86 -11.33
C GLY A 252 19.13 -2.08 -10.59
N GLY A 253 19.18 -2.01 -9.25
CA GLY A 253 19.52 -3.11 -8.37
C GLY A 253 18.28 -3.79 -7.80
N GLY A 254 18.41 -4.26 -6.58
CA GLY A 254 17.44 -5.03 -5.81
C GLY A 254 18.21 -6.04 -4.96
N VAL A 255 17.51 -6.89 -4.22
CA VAL A 255 18.16 -7.80 -3.27
C VAL A 255 17.83 -9.27 -3.47
N GLN A 256 16.68 -9.60 -4.11
CA GLN A 256 16.25 -10.98 -4.29
C GLN A 256 16.89 -11.63 -5.54
N GLU A 257 17.40 -12.85 -5.38
CA GLU A 257 17.67 -13.83 -6.43
C GLU A 257 16.68 -15.00 -6.36
N GLU A 258 16.81 -16.02 -7.22
CA GLU A 258 15.86 -17.14 -7.29
C GLU A 258 15.70 -17.86 -5.94
N GLU A 259 16.78 -18.13 -5.22
CA GLU A 259 16.77 -18.91 -3.96
C GLU A 259 17.44 -18.14 -2.80
N GLY A 260 17.62 -16.81 -2.89
CA GLY A 260 18.32 -16.08 -1.85
C GLY A 260 18.46 -14.59 -2.13
N TYR A 261 19.59 -14.04 -1.68
CA TYR A 261 19.85 -12.61 -1.75
C TYR A 261 21.19 -12.29 -2.36
N ARG A 262 21.25 -11.15 -3.04
CA ARG A 262 22.51 -10.55 -3.49
C ARG A 262 22.48 -9.04 -3.29
N PHE A 263 23.30 -8.58 -2.36
CA PHE A 263 23.48 -7.15 -2.06
C PHE A 263 24.60 -6.53 -2.89
N LEU A 264 25.70 -7.25 -3.13
CA LEU A 264 26.85 -6.75 -3.87
C LEU A 264 26.61 -6.79 -5.39
N THR A 265 25.73 -5.91 -5.89
CA THR A 265 25.45 -5.72 -7.32
C THR A 265 25.92 -4.33 -7.79
N PRO A 266 26.14 -4.10 -9.10
CA PRO A 266 26.50 -2.77 -9.60
C PRO A 266 25.45 -1.70 -9.24
N GLY A 267 24.15 -2.01 -9.35
CA GLY A 267 23.06 -1.09 -9.00
C GLY A 267 23.07 -0.73 -7.52
N ASN A 268 23.15 -1.73 -6.63
CA ASN A 268 23.20 -1.51 -5.19
C ASN A 268 24.44 -0.72 -4.77
N ILE A 269 25.59 -0.99 -5.39
CA ILE A 269 26.82 -0.21 -5.16
C ILE A 269 26.60 1.26 -5.56
N ALA A 270 25.97 1.51 -6.70
CA ALA A 270 25.69 2.87 -7.17
C ALA A 270 24.73 3.58 -6.21
N ALA A 271 23.63 2.94 -5.79
CA ALA A 271 22.66 3.47 -4.84
C ALA A 271 23.31 3.87 -3.50
N PHE A 272 24.03 2.96 -2.87
CA PHE A 272 24.62 3.22 -1.57
C PHE A 272 25.78 4.24 -1.65
N ARG A 273 26.53 4.24 -2.76
CA ARG A 273 27.53 5.30 -3.02
C ARG A 273 26.87 6.67 -3.18
N PHE A 274 25.75 6.74 -3.90
CA PHE A 274 24.99 7.96 -4.06
C PHE A 274 24.55 8.52 -2.71
N VAL A 275 23.87 7.72 -1.89
CA VAL A 275 23.40 8.14 -0.57
C VAL A 275 24.57 8.54 0.35
N LYS A 276 25.66 7.77 0.37
CA LYS A 276 26.84 8.12 1.15
C LYS A 276 27.52 9.40 0.66
N THR A 277 27.51 9.64 -0.64
CA THR A 277 28.05 10.88 -1.22
C THR A 277 27.22 12.09 -0.83
N LEU A 278 25.86 11.97 -0.81
CA LEU A 278 24.99 13.03 -0.32
C LEU A 278 25.33 13.41 1.13
N GLN A 279 25.51 12.40 2.00
CA GLN A 279 25.91 12.65 3.39
C GLN A 279 27.30 13.32 3.49
N GLN A 280 28.29 12.86 2.71
CA GLN A 280 29.64 13.45 2.70
C GLN A 280 29.67 14.91 2.21
N LYS A 281 28.69 15.28 1.36
CA LYS A 281 28.50 16.65 0.88
C LYS A 281 27.64 17.49 1.81
N ASN A 282 27.21 16.95 2.95
CA ASN A 282 26.19 17.50 3.85
C ASN A 282 24.83 17.80 3.20
N CYS A 283 24.58 17.23 1.99
CA CYS A 283 23.29 17.34 1.29
C CYS A 283 22.25 16.35 1.82
N ALA A 284 22.66 15.46 2.74
CA ALA A 284 21.80 14.56 3.48
C ALA A 284 22.35 14.35 4.89
N TRP A 285 21.46 14.16 5.86
CA TRP A 285 21.82 14.02 7.26
C TRP A 285 20.85 13.08 7.98
N VAL A 286 21.31 12.41 9.02
CA VAL A 286 20.52 11.46 9.80
C VAL A 286 19.85 12.20 10.95
N ALA A 287 18.55 11.99 11.14
CA ALA A 287 17.81 12.57 12.25
C ALA A 287 18.37 12.12 13.60
N SER A 288 18.54 13.07 14.50
CA SER A 288 18.65 12.76 15.92
C SER A 288 17.25 12.40 16.48
N LEU A 289 17.21 11.62 17.56
CA LEU A 289 15.96 11.11 18.15
C LEU A 289 15.12 12.16 18.89
N ASP A 290 15.59 13.40 18.96
CA ASP A 290 14.99 14.48 19.76
C ASP A 290 13.81 15.19 19.09
N LEU A 291 13.67 15.12 17.77
CA LEU A 291 12.54 15.68 17.03
C LEU A 291 12.02 14.69 15.98
N PRO A 292 10.70 14.53 15.86
CA PRO A 292 10.09 13.71 14.80
C PRO A 292 10.40 14.22 13.39
N ILE A 293 10.48 13.33 12.42
CA ILE A 293 10.70 13.65 11.00
C ILE A 293 9.68 14.67 10.46
N PRO A 294 8.36 14.54 10.75
CA PRO A 294 7.37 15.52 10.29
C PRO A 294 7.65 16.96 10.74
N ASP A 295 8.08 17.14 11.98
CA ASP A 295 8.36 18.47 12.52
C ASP A 295 9.55 19.12 11.82
N ARG A 296 10.55 18.34 11.43
CA ARG A 296 11.74 18.83 10.73
C ARG A 296 11.43 19.30 9.31
N LEU A 297 10.62 18.54 8.57
CA LEU A 297 10.18 18.96 7.24
C LEU A 297 9.31 20.22 7.32
N ALA A 298 8.39 20.27 8.29
CA ALA A 298 7.52 21.43 8.53
C ALA A 298 8.30 22.70 8.97
N ALA A 299 9.46 22.53 9.63
CA ALA A 299 10.36 23.60 10.01
C ALA A 299 11.37 24.00 8.92
N ARG A 300 11.25 23.46 7.69
CA ARG A 300 12.22 23.65 6.59
C ARG A 300 13.66 23.25 6.96
N GLN A 301 13.82 22.28 7.86
CA GLN A 301 15.14 21.72 8.20
C GLN A 301 15.59 20.63 7.21
N ALA A 302 14.69 20.17 6.37
CA ALA A 302 14.95 19.28 5.23
C ALA A 302 14.06 19.68 4.06
N LEU A 303 14.59 19.58 2.82
CA LEU A 303 13.81 19.73 1.60
C LEU A 303 13.08 18.42 1.26
N PHE A 304 13.75 17.31 1.55
CA PHE A 304 13.25 15.95 1.38
C PHE A 304 13.26 15.21 2.71
N ALA A 305 12.24 14.38 2.91
CA ALA A 305 12.20 13.36 3.97
C ALA A 305 11.63 12.07 3.38
N THR A 306 11.51 11.02 4.17
CA THR A 306 10.83 9.79 3.74
C THR A 306 9.70 9.46 4.70
N ALA A 307 8.63 8.89 4.18
CA ALA A 307 7.43 8.53 4.93
C ALA A 307 6.70 7.35 4.26
N SER A 308 5.81 6.73 5.02
CA SER A 308 4.81 5.81 4.51
C SER A 308 3.44 6.49 4.52
N LEU A 309 2.40 5.85 3.96
CA LEU A 309 1.07 6.48 3.88
C LEU A 309 0.49 6.85 5.25
N GLU A 310 0.70 5.99 6.23
CA GLU A 310 0.25 6.18 7.59
C GLU A 310 0.88 7.41 8.30
N ASP A 311 2.01 7.90 7.78
CA ASP A 311 2.72 9.07 8.32
C ASP A 311 2.17 10.41 7.76
N LEU A 312 1.44 10.39 6.63
CA LEU A 312 0.98 11.60 5.96
C LEU A 312 0.05 12.47 6.81
N PRO A 313 -0.88 11.93 7.61
CA PRO A 313 -1.69 12.74 8.53
C PRO A 313 -0.84 13.48 9.58
N ASP A 314 0.19 12.84 10.11
CA ASP A 314 1.10 13.46 11.06
C ASP A 314 1.97 14.53 10.39
N GLN A 315 2.39 14.32 9.15
CA GLN A 315 3.08 15.34 8.36
C GLN A 315 2.20 16.57 8.12
N ALA A 316 0.96 16.37 7.70
CA ALA A 316 0.01 17.48 7.49
C ALA A 316 -0.26 18.24 8.79
N ARG A 317 -0.38 17.52 9.91
CA ARG A 317 -0.53 18.10 11.24
C ARG A 317 0.70 18.93 11.65
N ALA A 318 1.91 18.45 11.38
CA ALA A 318 3.14 19.17 11.70
C ALA A 318 3.22 20.52 10.96
N PHE A 319 2.88 20.56 9.66
CA PHE A 319 2.78 21.81 8.90
C PHE A 319 1.77 22.78 9.52
N SER A 320 0.60 22.28 9.91
CA SER A 320 -0.44 23.09 10.58
C SER A 320 0.03 23.65 11.91
N VAL A 321 0.68 22.84 12.76
CA VAL A 321 1.21 23.25 14.07
C VAL A 321 2.34 24.28 13.92
N ALA A 322 3.20 24.12 12.93
CA ALA A 322 4.27 25.06 12.60
C ALA A 322 3.75 26.37 11.97
N ASN A 323 2.45 26.48 11.66
CA ASN A 323 1.87 27.53 10.82
C ASN A 323 2.59 27.68 9.47
N ASN A 324 3.14 26.59 8.95
CA ASN A 324 3.78 26.54 7.65
C ASN A 324 2.72 26.23 6.58
N THR A 325 2.64 27.10 5.56
CA THR A 325 1.68 27.01 4.45
C THR A 325 2.33 26.51 3.16
N ASP A 326 3.53 25.93 3.24
CA ASP A 326 4.20 25.37 2.09
C ASP A 326 3.38 24.25 1.45
N GLU A 327 3.37 24.22 0.14
CA GLU A 327 2.91 23.09 -0.62
C GLU A 327 3.97 21.98 -0.57
N TRP A 328 3.54 20.76 -0.34
CA TRP A 328 4.39 19.59 -0.31
C TRP A 328 3.67 18.41 -0.97
N THR A 329 4.43 17.45 -1.46
CA THR A 329 3.92 16.27 -2.16
C THR A 329 4.72 15.02 -1.81
N VAL A 330 4.26 13.88 -2.30
CA VAL A 330 4.95 12.59 -2.26
C VAL A 330 5.53 12.27 -3.64
N LEU A 331 6.69 11.63 -3.65
CA LEU A 331 7.39 11.21 -4.86
C LEU A 331 7.86 9.76 -4.69
N GLU A 332 8.06 9.09 -5.81
CA GLU A 332 8.90 7.89 -5.85
C GLU A 332 10.36 8.25 -5.59
N PHE A 333 11.19 7.25 -5.29
CA PHE A 333 12.64 7.44 -5.19
C PHE A 333 13.22 7.65 -6.59
N PRO A 334 13.77 8.84 -6.90
CA PRO A 334 14.27 9.14 -8.23
C PRO A 334 15.60 8.44 -8.50
N GLY A 335 15.68 7.63 -9.53
CA GLY A 335 16.87 6.91 -9.92
C GLY A 335 17.34 7.26 -11.33
N ASP A 336 18.51 6.74 -11.71
CA ASP A 336 19.08 6.96 -13.05
C ASP A 336 18.44 6.03 -14.09
N GLU A 337 18.02 4.83 -13.69
CA GLU A 337 17.39 3.84 -14.56
C GLU A 337 15.86 3.99 -14.56
N ARG A 338 15.27 4.19 -13.39
CA ARG A 338 13.83 4.37 -13.18
C ARG A 338 13.57 4.99 -11.82
N ALA A 339 12.37 5.52 -11.62
CA ALA A 339 11.89 5.79 -10.27
C ALA A 339 11.51 4.46 -9.56
N ALA A 340 11.44 4.45 -8.24
CA ALA A 340 11.10 3.26 -7.47
C ALA A 340 10.13 3.58 -6.33
N LEU A 341 9.11 2.74 -6.19
CA LEU A 341 8.14 2.74 -5.11
C LEU A 341 8.02 1.32 -4.56
N VAL A 342 8.45 1.07 -3.33
CA VAL A 342 8.29 -0.26 -2.71
C VAL A 342 6.99 -0.32 -1.94
N VAL A 343 6.09 -1.21 -2.39
CA VAL A 343 4.78 -1.49 -1.79
C VAL A 343 4.88 -2.70 -0.87
N TYR A 344 4.42 -2.56 0.36
CA TYR A 344 4.47 -3.59 1.39
C TYR A 344 3.27 -3.52 2.33
N GLY A 345 3.09 -4.51 3.18
CA GLY A 345 2.02 -4.52 4.18
C GLY A 345 1.61 -5.92 4.58
N SER A 346 0.51 -6.03 5.32
CA SER A 346 0.04 -7.29 5.90
C SER A 346 -1.01 -7.99 5.06
N SER A 347 -1.19 -9.28 5.36
CA SER A 347 -2.13 -10.17 4.70
C SER A 347 -2.95 -10.97 5.72
N TYR A 348 -4.17 -11.33 5.35
CA TYR A 348 -4.94 -12.36 6.08
C TYR A 348 -4.42 -13.72 5.68
N ILE A 349 -3.86 -14.47 6.62
CA ILE A 349 -3.26 -15.79 6.46
C ILE A 349 -4.19 -16.80 7.12
N MET A 350 -4.65 -17.81 6.38
CA MET A 350 -5.55 -18.85 6.89
C MET A 350 -4.77 -20.10 7.27
N PHE A 351 -4.95 -20.58 8.50
CA PHE A 351 -4.34 -21.78 9.02
C PHE A 351 -5.23 -23.01 8.86
N GLU A 352 -4.61 -24.19 8.80
CA GLU A 352 -5.32 -25.46 8.67
C GLU A 352 -6.30 -25.67 9.83
N SER A 353 -7.51 -26.12 9.48
CA SER A 353 -8.57 -26.51 10.40
C SER A 353 -9.54 -27.47 9.67
N ASP A 354 -10.70 -27.77 10.23
CA ASP A 354 -11.72 -28.53 9.51
C ASP A 354 -12.34 -27.72 8.35
N ASP A 355 -12.89 -28.42 7.36
CA ASP A 355 -13.39 -27.82 6.11
C ASP A 355 -14.47 -26.72 6.36
N VAL A 356 -15.31 -26.91 7.38
CA VAL A 356 -16.38 -25.96 7.72
C VAL A 356 -15.76 -24.66 8.25
N THR A 357 -14.80 -24.79 9.15
CA THR A 357 -14.13 -23.64 9.78
C THR A 357 -13.24 -22.90 8.77
N GLN A 358 -12.57 -23.62 7.86
CA GLN A 358 -11.82 -22.98 6.76
C GLN A 358 -12.74 -22.20 5.81
N LEU A 359 -13.89 -22.76 5.40
CA LEU A 359 -14.85 -22.02 4.58
C LEU A 359 -15.41 -20.80 5.32
N ALA A 360 -15.72 -20.95 6.62
CA ALA A 360 -16.17 -19.82 7.44
C ALA A 360 -15.11 -18.70 7.51
N SER A 361 -13.84 -19.06 7.66
CA SER A 361 -12.70 -18.14 7.66
C SER A 361 -12.56 -17.40 6.32
N TRP A 362 -12.65 -18.14 5.21
CA TRP A 362 -12.63 -17.56 3.88
C TRP A 362 -13.76 -16.55 3.66
N LEU A 363 -15.01 -16.88 4.04
CA LEU A 363 -16.16 -16.00 3.89
C LEU A 363 -16.01 -14.70 4.69
N PHE A 364 -15.39 -14.77 5.87
CA PHE A 364 -15.07 -13.58 6.65
C PHE A 364 -13.98 -12.72 5.98
N MET A 365 -12.88 -13.34 5.53
CA MET A 365 -11.80 -12.63 4.81
C MET A 365 -12.34 -11.97 3.53
N ARG A 366 -13.13 -12.69 2.73
CA ARG A 366 -13.77 -12.14 1.52
C ARG A 366 -14.67 -10.95 1.84
N TRP A 367 -15.42 -11.01 2.94
CA TRP A 367 -16.27 -9.89 3.39
C TRP A 367 -15.43 -8.66 3.78
N LEU A 368 -14.31 -8.84 4.47
CA LEU A 368 -13.39 -7.75 4.81
C LEU A 368 -12.80 -7.07 3.56
N LEU A 369 -12.61 -7.83 2.47
CA LEU A 369 -12.10 -7.34 1.19
C LEU A 369 -13.14 -6.59 0.34
N SER A 370 -14.39 -6.46 0.79
CA SER A 370 -15.38 -5.66 0.05
C SER A 370 -14.99 -4.19 -0.02
N ALA A 371 -15.37 -3.50 -1.11
CA ALA A 371 -15.03 -2.09 -1.31
C ALA A 371 -15.52 -1.20 -0.16
N GLU A 372 -16.73 -1.46 0.35
CA GLU A 372 -17.34 -0.72 1.45
C GLU A 372 -16.58 -0.87 2.77
N ASN A 373 -16.09 -2.07 3.06
CA ASN A 373 -15.27 -2.31 4.25
C ASN A 373 -13.88 -1.66 4.12
N GLN A 374 -13.31 -1.65 2.92
CA GLN A 374 -12.04 -1.00 2.64
C GLN A 374 -12.10 0.52 2.76
N VAL A 375 -13.22 1.18 2.38
CA VAL A 375 -13.40 2.63 2.61
C VAL A 375 -13.15 3.01 4.06
N ARG A 376 -13.69 2.24 4.99
CA ARG A 376 -13.54 2.51 6.44
C ARG A 376 -12.08 2.39 6.89
N TRP A 377 -11.34 1.41 6.35
CA TRP A 377 -9.92 1.24 6.60
C TRP A 377 -9.12 2.44 6.09
N VAL A 378 -9.30 2.80 4.83
CA VAL A 378 -8.60 3.95 4.23
C VAL A 378 -8.86 5.23 5.02
N GLN A 379 -10.12 5.52 5.33
CA GLN A 379 -10.48 6.74 6.09
C GLN A 379 -9.92 6.76 7.51
N SER A 380 -9.67 5.61 8.12
CA SER A 380 -9.14 5.50 9.48
C SER A 380 -7.62 5.47 9.54
N THR A 381 -6.97 4.93 8.52
CA THR A 381 -5.52 4.64 8.53
C THR A 381 -4.71 5.44 7.53
N GLY A 382 -5.33 5.94 6.46
CA GLY A 382 -4.64 6.54 5.33
C GLY A 382 -3.93 5.55 4.40
N LEU A 383 -4.07 4.23 4.62
CA LEU A 383 -3.42 3.20 3.81
C LEU A 383 -4.01 3.11 2.40
N PHE A 384 -3.38 2.36 1.50
CA PHE A 384 -3.90 2.17 0.14
C PHE A 384 -5.27 1.48 0.14
N PRO A 385 -6.19 1.90 -0.75
CA PRO A 385 -7.35 1.10 -1.08
C PRO A 385 -6.86 -0.17 -1.77
N LEU A 386 -7.29 -1.33 -1.28
CA LEU A 386 -6.87 -2.62 -1.86
C LEU A 386 -7.52 -2.88 -3.21
N ARG A 387 -8.67 -2.24 -3.50
CA ARG A 387 -9.43 -2.38 -4.74
C ARG A 387 -9.58 -1.04 -5.46
N SER A 388 -9.50 -1.07 -6.78
CA SER A 388 -9.73 0.10 -7.63
C SER A 388 -11.16 0.66 -7.48
N SER A 389 -12.17 -0.21 -7.28
CA SER A 389 -13.54 0.20 -7.01
C SER A 389 -13.73 0.98 -5.71
N THR A 390 -12.88 0.74 -4.70
CA THR A 390 -12.89 1.50 -3.44
C THR A 390 -12.59 2.99 -3.68
N MET A 391 -11.75 3.33 -4.66
CA MET A 391 -11.45 4.71 -5.02
C MET A 391 -12.69 5.50 -5.43
N GLN A 392 -13.67 4.85 -6.07
CA GLN A 392 -14.92 5.51 -6.49
C GLN A 392 -15.78 5.95 -5.28
N LEU A 393 -15.58 5.33 -4.13
CA LEU A 393 -16.27 5.63 -2.87
C LEU A 393 -15.51 6.63 -2.00
N LEU A 394 -14.27 6.99 -2.37
CA LEU A 394 -13.35 7.84 -1.60
C LEU A 394 -13.20 9.25 -2.16
N GLY A 395 -14.10 9.72 -3.04
CA GLY A 395 -13.96 11.03 -3.71
C GLY A 395 -13.80 12.22 -2.77
N ASP A 396 -14.59 12.29 -1.70
CA ASP A 396 -14.48 13.36 -0.68
C ASP A 396 -13.18 13.23 0.13
N TYR A 397 -12.76 12.00 0.46
CA TYR A 397 -11.51 11.74 1.16
C TYR A 397 -10.31 12.16 0.30
N SER A 398 -10.26 11.73 -0.95
CA SER A 398 -9.23 12.09 -1.93
C SER A 398 -9.11 13.62 -2.09
N SER A 399 -10.25 14.32 -2.20
CA SER A 399 -10.27 15.78 -2.35
C SER A 399 -9.74 16.52 -1.11
N SER A 400 -9.89 15.96 0.08
CA SER A 400 -9.42 16.53 1.34
C SER A 400 -8.01 16.11 1.75
N HIS A 401 -7.43 15.10 1.06
CA HIS A 401 -6.10 14.54 1.32
C HIS A 401 -5.29 14.45 0.01
N PRO A 402 -4.88 15.60 -0.58
CA PRO A 402 -4.26 15.61 -1.91
C PRO A 402 -2.98 14.78 -1.98
N GLN A 403 -2.12 14.78 -0.96
CA GLN A 403 -0.90 13.98 -0.94
C GLN A 403 -1.18 12.48 -0.93
N TRP A 404 -2.24 12.06 -0.24
CA TRP A 404 -2.70 10.68 -0.29
C TRP A 404 -3.22 10.33 -1.69
N ALA A 405 -3.96 11.23 -2.33
CA ALA A 405 -4.45 11.01 -3.69
C ALA A 405 -3.30 10.86 -4.70
N GLU A 406 -2.27 11.71 -4.60
CA GLU A 406 -1.04 11.60 -5.39
C GLU A 406 -0.32 10.28 -5.14
N ALA A 407 -0.20 9.83 -3.88
CA ALA A 407 0.41 8.55 -3.54
C ALA A 407 -0.32 7.35 -4.17
N VAL A 408 -1.65 7.40 -4.24
CA VAL A 408 -2.44 6.33 -4.88
C VAL A 408 -2.21 6.28 -6.39
N GLU A 409 -1.99 7.41 -7.06
CA GLU A 409 -1.67 7.45 -8.49
C GLU A 409 -0.32 6.78 -8.81
N LEU A 410 0.65 6.86 -7.89
CA LEU A 410 1.97 6.22 -8.03
C LEU A 410 1.93 4.69 -7.84
N LEU A 411 0.85 4.13 -7.31
CA LEU A 411 0.75 2.70 -7.00
C LEU A 411 0.94 1.80 -8.23
N SER A 412 0.61 2.28 -9.43
CA SER A 412 0.76 1.51 -10.68
C SER A 412 2.21 1.15 -11.00
N ASP A 413 3.16 1.95 -10.53
CA ASP A 413 4.60 1.78 -10.78
C ASP A 413 5.31 1.08 -9.61
N GLY A 414 4.53 0.61 -8.62
CA GLY A 414 4.99 -0.03 -7.40
C GLY A 414 5.67 -1.38 -7.65
N GLU A 415 6.70 -1.64 -6.84
CA GLU A 415 7.44 -2.91 -6.76
C GLU A 415 7.16 -3.61 -5.43
N THR A 416 7.25 -4.92 -5.41
CA THR A 416 7.01 -5.71 -4.20
C THR A 416 8.30 -5.98 -3.42
N THR A 417 8.18 -6.28 -2.13
CA THR A 417 9.29 -6.79 -1.33
C THR A 417 9.70 -8.20 -1.76
N PRO A 418 10.90 -8.67 -1.40
CA PRO A 418 11.31 -10.06 -1.60
C PRO A 418 10.29 -11.07 -1.06
N ARG A 419 10.07 -12.15 -1.81
CA ARG A 419 9.11 -13.22 -1.49
C ARG A 419 9.84 -14.48 -1.00
N LEU A 420 10.55 -14.34 0.12
CA LEU A 420 11.28 -15.40 0.80
C LEU A 420 10.94 -15.35 2.30
N ALA A 421 10.82 -16.49 2.96
CA ALA A 421 10.54 -16.58 4.39
C ALA A 421 11.58 -15.80 5.22
N SER A 422 12.86 -15.99 4.90
CA SER A 422 13.98 -15.29 5.53
C SER A 422 13.97 -13.75 5.37
N TRP A 423 13.10 -13.17 4.50
CA TRP A 423 12.97 -11.72 4.39
C TRP A 423 12.63 -11.06 5.74
N ARG A 424 11.91 -11.75 6.60
CA ARG A 424 11.62 -11.31 7.96
C ARG A 424 12.86 -10.87 8.74
N VAL A 425 13.95 -11.59 8.61
CA VAL A 425 15.21 -11.28 9.30
C VAL A 425 16.19 -10.50 8.42
N VAL A 426 16.21 -10.78 7.12
CA VAL A 426 17.10 -10.11 6.17
C VAL A 426 16.74 -8.62 6.02
N ARG A 427 15.47 -8.23 6.08
CA ARG A 427 15.09 -6.80 6.07
C ARG A 427 15.60 -6.03 7.30
N VAL A 428 15.69 -6.69 8.47
CA VAL A 428 16.26 -6.07 9.67
C VAL A 428 17.76 -5.89 9.50
N MET A 429 18.45 -6.90 8.95
CA MET A 429 19.88 -6.79 8.61
C MET A 429 20.13 -5.68 7.58
N LEU A 430 19.25 -5.52 6.57
CA LEU A 430 19.34 -4.42 5.60
C LEU A 430 19.20 -3.05 6.28
N GLU A 431 18.24 -2.91 7.19
CA GLU A 431 18.07 -1.69 7.98
C GLU A 431 19.28 -1.37 8.83
N ASP A 432 19.80 -2.36 9.56
CA ASP A 432 20.97 -2.19 10.41
C ASP A 432 22.22 -1.85 9.61
N GLY A 433 22.47 -2.55 8.52
CA GLY A 433 23.63 -2.28 7.66
C GLY A 433 23.53 -0.92 6.96
N PHE A 434 22.34 -0.47 6.58
CA PHE A 434 22.13 0.87 6.06
C PHE A 434 22.38 1.93 7.14
N ARG A 435 21.90 1.71 8.37
CA ARG A 435 22.14 2.59 9.52
C ARG A 435 23.62 2.67 9.87
N ASP A 436 24.31 1.54 9.91
CA ASP A 436 25.74 1.47 10.21
C ASP A 436 26.60 2.26 9.21
N MET A 437 26.15 2.39 7.97
CA MET A 437 26.85 3.21 6.97
C MET A 437 26.98 4.70 7.40
N PHE A 438 26.10 5.18 8.27
CA PHE A 438 26.09 6.57 8.76
C PHE A 438 26.69 6.71 10.17
N ASP A 439 27.00 5.61 10.85
CA ASP A 439 27.57 5.63 12.19
C ASP A 439 29.05 6.06 12.15
N THR A 440 29.26 7.35 12.40
CA THR A 440 30.61 7.94 12.43
C THR A 440 31.44 7.53 13.66
N ILE A 441 30.84 6.89 14.66
CA ILE A 441 31.54 6.35 15.83
C ILE A 441 32.16 4.99 15.48
N ARG A 442 31.37 4.10 14.85
CA ARG A 442 31.83 2.78 14.40
C ARG A 442 32.70 2.86 13.14
N HIS A 443 32.34 3.76 12.24
CA HIS A 443 32.93 3.89 10.92
C HIS A 443 33.39 5.34 10.64
N PRO A 444 34.33 5.93 11.43
CA PRO A 444 34.70 7.36 11.32
C PRO A 444 35.24 7.73 9.93
N ASP A 445 35.88 6.78 9.27
CA ASP A 445 36.54 6.99 7.98
C ASP A 445 35.83 6.34 6.80
N LEU A 446 34.56 5.89 6.97
CA LEU A 446 33.84 5.24 5.91
C LEU A 446 33.51 6.22 4.78
N THR A 447 34.04 5.94 3.61
CA THR A 447 33.83 6.72 2.39
C THR A 447 32.90 5.99 1.42
N ALA A 448 32.34 6.72 0.46
CA ALA A 448 31.55 6.15 -0.64
C ALA A 448 32.35 5.07 -1.42
N GLY A 449 33.67 5.15 -1.49
CA GLY A 449 34.53 4.14 -2.10
C GLY A 449 34.53 2.78 -1.39
N GLN A 450 34.21 2.75 -0.09
CA GLN A 450 34.21 1.54 0.75
C GLN A 450 32.83 0.88 0.86
N VAL A 451 31.77 1.46 0.29
CA VAL A 451 30.43 0.89 0.25
C VAL A 451 30.39 -0.59 -0.20
N PRO A 452 31.17 -1.05 -1.18
CA PRO A 452 31.19 -2.47 -1.54
C PRO A 452 31.55 -3.42 -0.41
N LEU A 453 32.28 -2.96 0.62
CA LEU A 453 32.61 -3.79 1.80
C LEU A 453 31.38 -4.03 2.67
N ILE A 454 30.53 -2.99 2.83
CA ILE A 454 29.25 -3.09 3.56
C ILE A 454 28.32 -4.07 2.84
N LEU A 455 28.14 -3.89 1.52
CA LEU A 455 27.26 -4.75 0.73
C LEU A 455 27.75 -6.21 0.69
N LYS A 456 29.08 -6.43 0.68
CA LYS A 456 29.62 -7.79 0.80
C LYS A 456 29.33 -8.40 2.16
N GLN A 457 29.46 -7.64 3.23
CA GLN A 457 29.11 -8.12 4.57
C GLN A 457 27.60 -8.45 4.66
N MET A 458 26.75 -7.66 3.99
CA MET A 458 25.33 -7.97 3.88
C MET A 458 25.09 -9.28 3.11
N ASP A 459 25.80 -9.54 1.99
CA ASP A 459 25.72 -10.81 1.27
C ASP A 459 26.05 -11.99 2.19
N ASP A 460 27.23 -11.91 2.87
CA ASP A 460 27.70 -12.98 3.74
C ASP A 460 26.71 -13.26 4.89
N THR A 461 26.13 -12.19 5.49
CA THR A 461 25.12 -12.32 6.57
C THR A 461 23.79 -12.85 6.05
N ALA A 462 23.35 -12.42 4.88
CA ALA A 462 22.09 -12.87 4.28
C ALA A 462 22.15 -14.35 3.87
N GLU A 463 23.31 -14.84 3.41
CA GLU A 463 23.53 -16.26 3.14
C GLU A 463 23.37 -17.10 4.42
N ASP A 464 23.94 -16.63 5.54
CA ASP A 464 23.81 -17.29 6.84
C ASP A 464 22.36 -17.29 7.38
N LEU A 465 21.61 -16.22 7.12
CA LEU A 465 20.21 -16.05 7.57
C LEU A 465 19.19 -16.80 6.69
N ASN A 466 19.56 -17.11 5.45
CA ASN A 466 18.68 -17.82 4.50
C ASN A 466 18.82 -19.37 4.58
N ASN A 467 19.85 -19.87 5.27
CA ASN A 467 20.11 -21.30 5.50
C ASN A 467 19.51 -21.78 6.83
#